data_1eb5b2c81a02f3ec8de7b4e28fc14e6b
#
_entry.id   1eb5b2c81a02f3ec8de7b4e28fc14e6b
#
_cell.length_a   1.000
_cell.length_b   1.000
_cell.length_c   1.000
_cell.angle_alpha   90.00
_cell.angle_beta   90.00
_cell.angle_gamma   90.00
#
_symmetry.space_group_name_H-M   'P 1'
#
loop_
_entity.id
_entity.type
_entity.pdbx_description
1 polymer ?
#
loop_
_entity_poly.entity_id
_entity_poly.type
_entity_poly.pdbx_seq_one_letter_code
_entity_poly.pdbx_strand_id
1 'polypeptide(L)'
;ALILGDNILYGSGLGTLLRNKISDNKPTIFALEVQDPQRYGVVEFNKDGIAISIQEKPSNPKSKFAVPGIYFYPNDVISVAKKVKPSERGEIEITSINNHYLKANELQVVQFPRGITWLDTGTPDSLADANEFVKVIERRTSKKVACIEEIALARNFIEKKDIQRLIEKYGKSDYAFYLS
;
A
#
# COMPACT_ATOMS: atom_id res chain seq x y z
N ALA A 1 1.56 2.99 10.86
CA ALA A 1 1.38 2.70 9.43
C ALA A 1 0.37 3.66 8.82
N LEU A 2 0.62 4.11 7.60
CA LEU A 2 -0.31 4.89 6.78
C LEU A 2 -0.55 4.10 5.49
N ILE A 3 -1.83 3.93 5.15
CA ILE A 3 -2.24 3.26 3.90
C ILE A 3 -3.27 4.16 3.24
N LEU A 4 -3.06 4.46 1.96
CA LEU A 4 -4.02 5.23 1.17
C LEU A 4 -5.20 4.34 0.78
N GLY A 5 -6.42 4.88 0.87
CA GLY A 5 -7.65 4.11 0.69
C GLY A 5 -7.97 3.69 -0.74
N ASP A 6 -7.25 4.24 -1.70
CA ASP A 6 -7.36 3.95 -3.13
C ASP A 6 -6.28 2.99 -3.65
N ASN A 7 -5.51 2.36 -2.75
CA ASN A 7 -4.43 1.44 -3.10
C ASN A 7 -4.78 0.01 -2.74
N ILE A 8 -4.77 -0.89 -3.71
CA ILE A 8 -4.94 -2.33 -3.54
C ILE A 8 -3.60 -3.01 -3.78
N LEU A 9 -3.13 -3.74 -2.78
CA LEU A 9 -1.93 -4.57 -2.86
C LEU A 9 -2.33 -6.04 -2.76
N TYR A 10 -1.86 -6.85 -3.70
CA TYR A 10 -2.18 -8.28 -3.74
C TYR A 10 -0.95 -9.10 -4.12
N GLY A 11 -0.72 -10.21 -3.42
CA GLY A 11 0.34 -11.16 -3.77
C GLY A 11 0.74 -12.06 -2.63
N SER A 12 1.32 -13.21 -2.98
CA SER A 12 1.81 -14.19 -2.00
C SER A 12 2.95 -13.60 -1.17
N GLY A 13 2.94 -13.85 0.14
CA GLY A 13 3.99 -13.39 1.04
C GLY A 13 3.90 -11.91 1.46
N LEU A 14 3.00 -11.10 0.86
CA LEU A 14 2.85 -9.68 1.17
C LEU A 14 2.70 -9.43 2.67
N GLY A 15 1.77 -10.12 3.33
CA GLY A 15 1.52 -9.94 4.76
C GLY A 15 2.73 -10.27 5.65
N THR A 16 3.58 -11.22 5.25
CA THR A 16 4.81 -11.55 5.98
C THR A 16 5.87 -10.48 5.78
N LEU A 17 6.03 -10.01 4.54
CA LEU A 17 6.96 -8.92 4.22
C LEU A 17 6.61 -7.65 4.99
N LEU A 18 5.34 -7.26 5.01
CA LEU A 18 4.89 -6.07 5.73
C LEU A 18 5.10 -6.20 7.24
N ARG A 19 4.78 -7.36 7.85
CA ARG A 19 5.02 -7.57 9.29
C ARG A 19 6.48 -7.49 9.67
N ASN A 20 7.37 -8.06 8.87
CA ASN A 20 8.81 -7.99 9.12
C ASN A 20 9.30 -6.55 9.10
N LYS A 21 8.75 -5.70 8.22
CA LYS A 21 9.15 -4.30 8.10
C LYS A 21 8.57 -3.39 9.19
N ILE A 22 7.37 -3.67 9.66
CA ILE A 22 6.78 -2.95 10.80
C ILE A 22 7.63 -3.12 12.06
N SER A 23 8.17 -4.33 12.31
CA SER A 23 8.97 -4.60 13.50
C SER A 23 10.33 -3.91 13.50
N ASP A 24 10.84 -3.46 12.35
CA ASP A 24 12.12 -2.74 12.25
C ASP A 24 12.05 -1.34 12.91
N ASN A 25 10.86 -0.81 13.14
CA ASN A 25 10.59 0.55 13.66
C ASN A 25 11.39 1.66 12.95
N LYS A 26 11.55 1.51 11.65
CA LYS A 26 12.26 2.46 10.78
C LYS A 26 11.30 3.07 9.76
N PRO A 27 11.53 4.33 9.35
CA PRO A 27 10.80 4.90 8.22
C PRO A 27 11.00 3.99 7.01
N THR A 28 9.91 3.40 6.51
CA THR A 28 9.96 2.43 5.43
C THR A 28 8.92 2.76 4.38
N ILE A 29 9.35 2.84 3.14
CA ILE A 29 8.48 2.89 1.97
C ILE A 29 8.74 1.69 1.07
N PHE A 30 7.82 1.45 0.17
CA PHE A 30 7.93 0.36 -0.80
C PHE A 30 8.08 0.93 -2.20
N ALA A 31 8.69 0.17 -3.08
CA ALA A 31 8.87 0.53 -4.47
C ALA A 31 8.47 -0.64 -5.36
N LEU A 32 7.72 -0.35 -6.41
CA LEU A 32 7.29 -1.33 -7.42
C LEU A 32 7.59 -0.79 -8.82
N GLU A 33 8.08 -1.64 -9.70
CA GLU A 33 8.29 -1.27 -11.10
C GLU A 33 6.95 -1.16 -11.84
N VAL A 34 6.69 0.00 -12.46
CA VAL A 34 5.45 0.31 -13.20
C VAL A 34 5.73 0.81 -14.60
N GLN A 35 4.72 0.83 -15.46
CA GLN A 35 4.84 1.32 -16.83
C GLN A 35 4.72 2.84 -16.96
N ASP A 36 4.00 3.47 -16.03
CA ASP A 36 3.65 4.89 -16.02
C ASP A 36 4.10 5.62 -14.73
N PRO A 37 5.41 5.59 -14.40
CA PRO A 37 5.94 6.09 -13.13
C PRO A 37 5.66 7.57 -12.90
N GLN A 38 5.48 8.37 -13.95
CA GLN A 38 5.21 9.81 -13.87
C GLN A 38 3.91 10.16 -13.13
N ARG A 39 3.06 9.18 -12.85
CA ARG A 39 1.81 9.38 -12.08
C ARG A 39 2.04 9.39 -10.57
N TYR A 40 3.19 8.95 -10.10
CA TYR A 40 3.45 8.59 -8.70
C TYR A 40 4.71 9.23 -8.16
N GLY A 41 4.96 9.07 -6.87
CA GLY A 41 6.30 9.26 -6.31
C GLY A 41 7.26 8.25 -6.93
N VAL A 42 8.41 8.69 -7.42
CA VAL A 42 9.39 7.84 -8.12
C VAL A 42 10.69 7.79 -7.35
N VAL A 43 11.16 6.59 -7.04
CA VAL A 43 12.45 6.35 -6.39
C VAL A 43 13.52 6.10 -7.44
N GLU A 44 14.65 6.80 -7.32
CA GLU A 44 15.87 6.51 -8.07
C GLU A 44 16.83 5.71 -7.20
N PHE A 45 17.39 4.64 -7.75
CA PHE A 45 18.40 3.82 -7.07
C PHE A 45 19.76 3.98 -7.74
N ASN A 46 20.82 3.91 -6.95
CA ASN A 46 22.18 3.78 -7.48
C ASN A 46 22.47 2.34 -7.93
N LYS A 47 23.69 2.08 -8.42
CA LYS A 47 24.12 0.76 -8.91
C LYS A 47 24.14 -0.31 -7.79
N ASP A 48 24.23 0.09 -6.55
CA ASP A 48 24.26 -0.78 -5.37
C ASP A 48 22.83 -1.06 -4.83
N GLY A 49 21.78 -0.54 -5.50
CA GLY A 49 20.39 -0.70 -5.08
C GLY A 49 19.98 0.21 -3.91
N ILE A 50 20.77 1.25 -3.61
CA ILE A 50 20.48 2.24 -2.56
C ILE A 50 19.66 3.37 -3.18
N ALA A 51 18.54 3.74 -2.54
CA ALA A 51 17.74 4.88 -2.95
C ALA A 51 18.51 6.19 -2.76
N ILE A 52 18.57 7.00 -3.82
CA ILE A 52 19.32 8.27 -3.85
C ILE A 52 18.44 9.49 -4.05
N SER A 53 17.26 9.33 -4.62
CA SER A 53 16.30 10.42 -4.77
C SER A 53 14.87 9.88 -4.80
N ILE A 54 13.91 10.73 -4.38
CA ILE A 54 12.49 10.49 -4.54
C ILE A 54 11.87 11.78 -5.09
N GLN A 55 11.15 11.66 -6.20
CA GLN A 55 10.49 12.78 -6.87
C GLN A 55 8.98 12.52 -6.97
N GLU A 56 8.18 13.50 -6.62
CA GLU A 56 6.72 13.40 -6.76
C GLU A 56 6.30 13.74 -8.18
N LYS A 57 5.60 12.80 -8.82
CA LYS A 57 5.01 12.93 -10.17
C LYS A 57 5.92 13.64 -11.17
N PRO A 58 7.17 13.16 -11.36
CA PRO A 58 8.12 13.85 -12.24
C PRO A 58 7.67 13.77 -13.69
N SER A 59 7.76 14.87 -14.43
CA SER A 59 7.48 14.88 -15.87
C SER A 59 8.49 14.03 -16.68
N ASN A 60 9.69 13.84 -16.15
CA ASN A 60 10.72 12.98 -16.73
C ASN A 60 11.30 12.03 -15.65
N PRO A 61 10.66 10.88 -15.41
CA PRO A 61 11.07 9.95 -14.37
C PRO A 61 12.45 9.35 -14.63
N LYS A 62 13.33 9.35 -13.63
CA LYS A 62 14.66 8.77 -13.71
C LYS A 62 14.68 7.26 -13.51
N SER A 63 13.58 6.68 -13.06
CA SER A 63 13.41 5.24 -12.91
C SER A 63 11.95 4.84 -13.15
N LYS A 64 11.68 3.53 -13.14
CA LYS A 64 10.33 2.98 -13.20
C LYS A 64 9.78 2.58 -11.83
N PHE A 65 10.50 2.83 -10.75
CA PHE A 65 10.11 2.42 -9.40
C PHE A 65 9.19 3.45 -8.76
N ALA A 66 7.88 3.17 -8.80
CA ALA A 66 6.86 3.97 -8.14
C ALA A 66 6.70 3.58 -6.67
N VAL A 67 6.28 4.54 -5.85
CA VAL A 67 5.99 4.37 -4.42
C VAL A 67 4.49 4.14 -4.24
N PRO A 68 4.04 2.93 -3.91
CA PRO A 68 2.66 2.66 -3.54
C PRO A 68 2.27 3.39 -2.25
N GLY A 69 0.98 3.62 -2.08
CA GLY A 69 0.42 4.32 -0.92
C GLY A 69 0.42 3.50 0.37
N ILE A 70 1.56 2.89 0.72
CA ILE A 70 1.76 2.20 2.00
C ILE A 70 3.11 2.61 2.61
N TYR A 71 3.06 3.08 3.84
CA TYR A 71 4.18 3.72 4.52
C TYR A 71 4.25 3.27 5.97
N PHE A 72 5.46 3.02 6.48
CA PHE A 72 5.70 2.80 7.89
C PHE A 72 6.61 3.90 8.42
N TYR A 73 6.19 4.52 9.50
CA TYR A 73 6.95 5.61 10.13
C TYR A 73 7.00 5.43 11.64
N PRO A 74 8.12 5.78 12.27
CA PRO A 74 8.18 5.96 13.71
C PRO A 74 7.35 7.18 14.13
N ASN A 75 7.11 7.32 15.43
CA ASN A 75 6.17 8.32 15.95
C ASN A 75 6.61 9.79 15.73
N ASP A 76 7.89 10.03 15.51
CA ASP A 76 8.45 11.36 15.21
C ASP A 76 7.94 11.94 13.87
N VAL A 77 7.40 11.09 12.99
CA VAL A 77 6.75 11.52 11.74
C VAL A 77 5.71 12.62 11.96
N ILE A 78 5.04 12.63 13.11
CA ILE A 78 4.06 13.67 13.45
C ILE A 78 4.72 15.04 13.48
N SER A 79 5.93 15.13 14.02
CA SER A 79 6.69 16.39 14.07
C SER A 79 7.26 16.79 12.72
N VAL A 80 7.63 15.81 11.89
CA VAL A 80 8.09 16.02 10.51
C VAL A 80 6.94 16.51 9.65
N ALA A 81 5.80 15.85 9.69
CA ALA A 81 4.61 16.19 8.91
C ALA A 81 4.12 17.62 9.17
N LYS A 82 4.15 18.08 10.43
CA LYS A 82 3.76 19.46 10.80
C LYS A 82 4.65 20.54 10.16
N LYS A 83 5.84 20.19 9.69
CA LYS A 83 6.82 21.12 9.09
C LYS A 83 6.80 21.07 7.56
N VAL A 84 6.06 20.13 6.96
CA VAL A 84 5.96 20.03 5.50
C VAL A 84 5.28 21.27 4.95
N LYS A 85 5.87 21.83 3.91
CA LYS A 85 5.33 22.97 3.16
C LYS A 85 4.76 22.46 1.84
N PRO A 86 3.77 23.19 1.26
CA PRO A 86 3.29 22.89 -0.07
C PRO A 86 4.43 22.83 -1.08
N SER A 87 4.34 21.88 -2.00
CA SER A 87 5.26 21.74 -3.15
C SER A 87 5.02 22.85 -4.19
N GLU A 88 5.81 22.85 -5.25
CA GLU A 88 5.58 23.74 -6.42
C GLU A 88 4.21 23.51 -7.07
N ARG A 89 3.60 22.35 -6.84
CA ARG A 89 2.24 22.00 -7.27
C ARG A 89 1.15 22.57 -6.36
N GLY A 90 1.52 23.21 -5.23
CA GLY A 90 0.60 23.74 -4.23
C GLY A 90 0.02 22.69 -3.27
N GLU A 91 0.51 21.43 -3.32
CA GLU A 91 0.02 20.32 -2.52
C GLU A 91 1.01 19.96 -1.39
N ILE A 92 0.49 19.48 -0.25
CA ILE A 92 1.30 18.90 0.82
C ILE A 92 1.56 17.44 0.44
N GLU A 93 2.80 17.16 0.03
CA GLU A 93 3.19 15.88 -0.54
C GLU A 93 3.81 14.96 0.53
N ILE A 94 3.38 13.70 0.56
CA ILE A 94 4.01 12.68 1.41
C ILE A 94 5.47 12.44 1.04
N THR A 95 5.81 12.66 -0.23
CA THR A 95 7.19 12.59 -0.74
C THR A 95 8.13 13.54 -0.01
N SER A 96 7.65 14.65 0.52
CA SER A 96 8.43 15.57 1.36
C SER A 96 8.86 14.91 2.68
N ILE A 97 7.98 14.10 3.29
CA ILE A 97 8.29 13.33 4.49
C ILE A 97 9.32 12.24 4.16
N ASN A 98 9.12 11.51 3.07
CA ASN A 98 10.07 10.49 2.62
C ASN A 98 11.46 11.07 2.37
N ASN A 99 11.52 12.24 1.71
CA ASN A 99 12.78 12.96 1.45
C ASN A 99 13.46 13.46 2.73
N HIS A 100 12.69 13.79 3.78
CA HIS A 100 13.27 14.12 5.08
C HIS A 100 14.09 12.96 5.62
N TYR A 101 13.53 11.76 5.69
CA TYR A 101 14.22 10.56 6.17
C TYR A 101 15.30 10.08 5.20
N LEU A 102 15.11 10.24 3.90
CA LEU A 102 16.14 9.90 2.90
C LEU A 102 17.40 10.74 3.10
N LYS A 103 17.26 12.06 3.29
CA LYS A 103 18.39 12.98 3.55
C LYS A 103 19.11 12.69 4.87
N ALA A 104 18.37 12.17 5.86
CA ALA A 104 18.94 11.73 7.13
C ALA A 104 19.63 10.35 7.05
N ASN A 105 19.59 9.66 5.91
CA ASN A 105 20.01 8.27 5.73
C ASN A 105 19.28 7.27 6.64
N GLU A 106 18.03 7.57 6.99
CA GLU A 106 17.21 6.75 7.87
C GLU A 106 16.12 5.97 7.11
N LEU A 107 15.77 6.40 5.88
CA LEU A 107 14.71 5.79 5.09
C LEU A 107 15.12 4.41 4.58
N GLN A 108 14.30 3.41 4.88
CA GLN A 108 14.34 2.14 4.17
C GLN A 108 13.45 2.20 2.93
N VAL A 109 13.97 1.78 1.79
CA VAL A 109 13.18 1.55 0.58
C VAL A 109 13.22 0.07 0.24
N VAL A 110 12.06 -0.58 0.28
CA VAL A 110 11.91 -2.01 0.05
C VAL A 110 11.30 -2.22 -1.33
N GLN A 111 12.04 -2.82 -2.24
CA GLN A 111 11.47 -3.22 -3.52
C GLN A 111 10.54 -4.42 -3.32
N PHE A 112 9.31 -4.32 -3.81
CA PHE A 112 8.41 -5.46 -3.80
C PHE A 112 8.93 -6.57 -4.73
N PRO A 113 8.91 -7.83 -4.27
CA PRO A 113 9.30 -8.94 -5.11
C PRO A 113 8.32 -9.14 -6.26
N ARG A 114 8.79 -9.77 -7.32
CA ARG A 114 7.96 -10.18 -8.45
C ARG A 114 6.78 -11.02 -7.95
N GLY A 115 5.59 -10.73 -8.44
CA GLY A 115 4.35 -11.40 -8.04
C GLY A 115 3.50 -10.62 -7.02
N ILE A 116 4.00 -9.49 -6.52
CA ILE A 116 3.15 -8.50 -5.86
C ILE A 116 2.55 -7.60 -6.93
N THR A 117 1.24 -7.47 -6.91
CA THR A 117 0.46 -6.56 -7.77
C THR A 117 0.01 -5.37 -6.94
N TRP A 118 0.15 -4.19 -7.50
CA TRP A 118 -0.39 -2.95 -6.98
C TRP A 118 -1.35 -2.34 -7.98
N LEU A 119 -2.51 -1.97 -7.51
CA LEU A 119 -3.55 -1.28 -8.27
C LEU A 119 -3.87 0.03 -7.56
N ASP A 120 -3.67 1.12 -8.27
CA ASP A 120 -4.11 2.45 -7.88
C ASP A 120 -5.51 2.67 -8.46
N THR A 121 -6.49 3.03 -7.63
CA THR A 121 -7.88 3.22 -8.07
C THR A 121 -8.28 4.69 -8.18
N GLY A 122 -7.29 5.55 -8.40
CA GLY A 122 -7.47 7.01 -8.44
C GLY A 122 -8.13 7.56 -9.70
N THR A 123 -8.38 6.72 -10.73
CA THR A 123 -9.10 7.11 -11.95
C THR A 123 -10.22 6.14 -12.27
N PRO A 124 -11.25 6.53 -13.04
CA PRO A 124 -12.31 5.61 -13.47
C PRO A 124 -11.78 4.35 -14.15
N ASP A 125 -10.80 4.48 -15.03
CA ASP A 125 -10.20 3.35 -15.75
C ASP A 125 -9.43 2.42 -14.80
N SER A 126 -8.58 2.97 -13.95
CA SER A 126 -7.82 2.16 -12.98
C SER A 126 -8.72 1.49 -11.93
N LEU A 127 -9.83 2.13 -11.56
CA LEU A 127 -10.85 1.51 -10.71
C LEU A 127 -11.55 0.34 -11.43
N ALA A 128 -11.84 0.47 -12.73
CA ALA A 128 -12.43 -0.61 -13.53
C ALA A 128 -11.47 -1.80 -13.64
N ASP A 129 -10.18 -1.56 -13.88
CA ASP A 129 -9.13 -2.59 -13.92
C ASP A 129 -8.99 -3.31 -12.58
N ALA A 130 -9.00 -2.57 -11.47
CA ALA A 130 -8.94 -3.14 -10.13
C ALA A 130 -10.16 -4.02 -9.83
N ASN A 131 -11.34 -3.59 -10.25
CA ASN A 131 -12.58 -4.33 -10.10
C ASN A 131 -12.55 -5.66 -10.87
N GLU A 132 -12.09 -5.63 -12.13
CA GLU A 132 -11.96 -6.84 -12.94
C GLU A 132 -10.89 -7.79 -12.37
N PHE A 133 -9.76 -7.27 -11.89
CA PHE A 133 -8.73 -8.06 -11.22
C PHE A 133 -9.29 -8.79 -10.00
N VAL A 134 -9.96 -8.08 -9.09
CA VAL A 134 -10.55 -8.68 -7.88
C VAL A 134 -11.59 -9.73 -8.25
N LYS A 135 -12.49 -9.42 -9.18
CA LYS A 135 -13.52 -10.32 -9.68
C LYS A 135 -12.94 -11.62 -10.25
N VAL A 136 -11.86 -11.54 -11.03
CA VAL A 136 -11.18 -12.73 -11.58
C VAL A 136 -10.58 -13.58 -10.48
N ILE A 137 -9.88 -12.97 -9.52
CA ILE A 137 -9.28 -13.68 -8.38
C ILE A 137 -10.37 -14.39 -7.56
N GLU A 138 -11.40 -13.68 -7.14
CA GLU A 138 -12.48 -14.23 -6.31
C GLU A 138 -13.20 -15.38 -7.01
N ARG A 139 -13.53 -15.22 -8.30
CA ARG A 139 -14.19 -16.26 -9.10
C ARG A 139 -13.33 -17.52 -9.25
N ARG A 140 -12.01 -17.39 -9.34
CA ARG A 140 -11.09 -18.52 -9.54
C ARG A 140 -10.73 -19.23 -8.25
N THR A 141 -10.66 -18.49 -7.16
CA THR A 141 -10.21 -19.03 -5.85
C THR A 141 -11.37 -19.34 -4.93
N SER A 142 -12.58 -18.86 -5.22
CA SER A 142 -13.74 -18.88 -4.32
C SER A 142 -13.43 -18.21 -2.96
N LYS A 143 -12.45 -17.29 -2.94
CA LYS A 143 -12.04 -16.54 -1.77
C LYS A 143 -12.21 -15.05 -2.01
N LYS A 144 -12.75 -14.34 -1.03
CA LYS A 144 -12.86 -12.88 -1.08
C LYS A 144 -11.49 -12.24 -0.88
N VAL A 145 -11.20 -11.23 -1.69
CA VAL A 145 -10.02 -10.39 -1.50
C VAL A 145 -10.29 -9.43 -0.34
N ALA A 146 -9.34 -9.34 0.59
CA ALA A 146 -9.42 -8.46 1.76
C ALA A 146 -10.68 -8.63 2.63
N CYS A 147 -11.20 -9.85 2.77
CA CYS A 147 -12.29 -10.14 3.71
C CYS A 147 -11.82 -9.88 5.14
N ILE A 148 -12.24 -8.75 5.70
CA ILE A 148 -11.77 -8.28 7.01
C ILE A 148 -12.20 -9.22 8.14
N GLU A 149 -13.34 -9.87 8.03
CA GLU A 149 -13.86 -10.82 9.00
C GLU A 149 -13.01 -12.10 9.03
N GLU A 150 -12.65 -12.66 7.88
CA GLU A 150 -11.74 -13.81 7.82
C GLU A 150 -10.37 -13.46 8.41
N ILE A 151 -9.85 -12.27 8.06
CA ILE A 151 -8.55 -11.80 8.57
C ILE A 151 -8.62 -11.61 10.08
N ALA A 152 -9.68 -10.97 10.59
CA ALA A 152 -9.86 -10.72 12.01
C ALA A 152 -9.99 -12.03 12.80
N LEU A 153 -10.75 -13.00 12.28
CA LEU A 153 -10.87 -14.32 12.90
C LEU A 153 -9.54 -15.08 12.89
N ALA A 154 -8.83 -15.11 11.76
CA ALA A 154 -7.53 -15.76 11.63
C ALA A 154 -6.45 -15.12 12.52
N ARG A 155 -6.64 -13.86 12.91
CA ARG A 155 -5.75 -13.12 13.82
C ARG A 155 -6.20 -13.14 15.28
N ASN A 156 -7.29 -13.81 15.60
CA ASN A 156 -7.90 -13.83 16.93
C ASN A 156 -8.31 -12.43 17.44
N PHE A 157 -8.65 -11.52 16.55
CA PHE A 157 -9.22 -10.21 16.89
C PHE A 157 -10.71 -10.31 17.20
N ILE A 158 -11.37 -11.32 16.63
CA ILE A 158 -12.77 -11.68 16.88
C ILE A 158 -12.90 -13.19 17.03
N GLU A 159 -14.03 -13.63 17.60
CA GLU A 159 -14.35 -15.04 17.78
C GLU A 159 -15.39 -15.50 16.75
N LYS A 160 -15.56 -16.82 16.61
CA LYS A 160 -16.59 -17.39 15.70
C LYS A 160 -18.00 -16.88 15.99
N LYS A 161 -18.33 -16.63 17.26
CA LYS A 161 -19.64 -16.06 17.64
C LYS A 161 -19.87 -14.67 17.07
N ASP A 162 -18.81 -13.89 16.87
CA ASP A 162 -18.90 -12.55 16.28
C ASP A 162 -19.18 -12.64 14.77
N ILE A 163 -18.58 -13.62 14.08
CA ILE A 163 -18.91 -13.91 12.67
C ILE A 163 -20.40 -14.25 12.54
N GLN A 164 -20.97 -15.07 13.42
CA GLN A 164 -22.39 -15.40 13.39
C GLN A 164 -23.29 -14.17 13.49
N ARG A 165 -22.96 -13.24 14.40
CA ARG A 165 -23.67 -11.96 14.53
C ARG A 165 -23.56 -11.09 13.27
N LEU A 166 -22.40 -11.11 12.61
CA LEU A 166 -22.19 -10.37 11.38
C LEU A 166 -22.98 -10.97 10.21
N ILE A 167 -23.05 -12.30 10.10
CA ILE A 167 -23.89 -12.99 9.13
C ILE A 167 -25.36 -12.57 9.29
N GLU A 168 -25.88 -12.58 10.52
CA GLU A 168 -27.23 -12.12 10.83
C GLU A 168 -27.46 -10.67 10.42
N LYS A 169 -26.48 -9.78 10.70
CA LYS A 169 -26.51 -8.36 10.34
C LYS A 169 -26.50 -8.14 8.83
N TYR A 170 -25.71 -8.92 8.09
CA TYR A 170 -25.60 -8.81 6.63
C TYR A 170 -26.78 -9.47 5.89
N GLY A 171 -27.57 -10.27 6.58
CA GLY A 171 -28.80 -10.86 6.08
C GLY A 171 -28.60 -11.83 4.91
N LYS A 172 -29.40 -11.70 3.86
CA LYS A 172 -29.37 -12.58 2.68
C LYS A 172 -28.45 -12.07 1.56
N SER A 173 -27.35 -11.41 1.92
CA SER A 173 -26.37 -10.95 0.94
C SER A 173 -25.39 -12.07 0.55
N ASP A 174 -24.82 -11.99 -0.66
CA ASP A 174 -23.77 -12.92 -1.11
C ASP A 174 -22.57 -12.93 -0.17
N TYR A 175 -22.31 -11.79 0.48
CA TYR A 175 -21.24 -11.68 1.45
C TYR A 175 -21.53 -12.47 2.74
N ALA A 176 -22.77 -12.44 3.22
CA ALA A 176 -23.19 -13.25 4.36
C ALA A 176 -23.12 -14.76 4.05
N PHE A 177 -23.52 -15.17 2.84
CA PHE A 177 -23.36 -16.55 2.37
C PHE A 177 -21.89 -16.99 2.30
N TYR A 178 -21.00 -16.09 1.94
CA TYR A 178 -19.57 -16.39 1.92
C TYR A 178 -19.00 -16.61 3.33
N LEU A 179 -19.47 -15.85 4.33
CA LEU A 179 -19.01 -15.96 5.71
C LEU A 179 -19.60 -17.16 6.47
N SER A 180 -20.67 -17.78 5.98
CA SER A 180 -21.35 -18.93 6.60
C SER A 180 -20.60 -20.24 6.33
#